data_c0535b2ed729ce64ebd8226a187d75a6
#
_entry.id   c0535b2ed729ce64ebd8226a187d75a6
#
_cell.length_a   1.000
_cell.length_b   1.000
_cell.length_c   1.000
_cell.angle_alpha   90.00
_cell.angle_beta   90.00
_cell.angle_gamma   90.00
#
_symmetry.space_group_name_H-M   'P 1'
#
loop_
_entity.id
_entity.type
_entity.pdbx_description
1 polymer ?
#
loop_
_entity_poly.entity_id
_entity_poly.type
_entity_poly.pdbx_seq_one_letter_code
_entity_poly.pdbx_strand_id
1 'polypeptide(L)'
;DEDGMNTLGFQEEPELERVLGATGFTVDTLTGRILESDIFFNAIFPWSVAQSGAAGRFDLESTAVHEIGHFIGLGHSAIGETELVGTGRRVTAKQAVMFPIAFPTGNISDRVLKPDDIAGASDIYPGGDFSRSTGSISGRVLLAGRGIFGAHVTAFSLASGRIVGGFTLDGEGRFVIAGLEPGLHVVRVEPLDDGDIDSFFSDDADVELDFIATTAPSLVSVPRGGSSGDVTIEVRAR
;
A
#
# COMPACT_ATOMS: atom_id res chain seq x y z
N ASP A 1 22.73 7.54 8.57
CA ASP A 1 24.03 7.69 7.86
C ASP A 1 24.30 6.43 7.08
N GLU A 2 24.80 6.56 5.84
CA GLU A 2 25.25 5.42 5.04
C GLU A 2 26.52 4.82 5.68
N ASP A 3 26.37 3.82 6.53
CA ASP A 3 27.46 3.15 7.22
C ASP A 3 27.60 1.66 6.86
N GLY A 4 26.71 1.16 6.01
CA GLY A 4 26.64 -0.22 5.55
C GLY A 4 26.02 -1.18 6.56
N MET A 5 25.33 -0.66 7.58
CA MET A 5 24.66 -1.45 8.62
C MET A 5 23.18 -1.10 8.66
N ASN A 6 22.34 -2.12 8.63
CA ASN A 6 20.92 -1.95 8.87
C ASN A 6 20.67 -1.79 10.38
N THR A 7 20.07 -0.69 10.77
CA THR A 7 19.83 -0.34 12.18
C THR A 7 18.33 -0.29 12.47
N LEU A 8 17.96 -0.72 13.67
CA LEU A 8 16.60 -0.60 14.17
C LEU A 8 16.65 -0.09 15.61
N GLY A 9 15.95 1.02 15.91
CA GLY A 9 16.03 1.61 17.23
C GLY A 9 14.98 2.68 17.52
N PHE A 10 15.05 3.23 18.72
CA PHE A 10 14.23 4.34 19.16
C PHE A 10 15.00 5.65 19.08
N GLN A 11 14.31 6.70 18.60
CA GLN A 11 14.80 8.09 18.60
C GLN A 11 13.71 9.01 19.13
N GLU A 12 14.06 10.06 19.83
CA GLU A 12 13.13 11.12 20.22
C GLU A 12 13.06 12.16 19.11
N GLU A 13 11.92 12.17 18.37
CA GLU A 13 11.65 13.11 17.30
C GLU A 13 10.36 13.90 17.60
N PRO A 14 10.43 14.89 18.52
CA PRO A 14 9.23 15.63 18.93
C PRO A 14 8.63 16.49 17.82
N GLU A 15 9.41 16.82 16.79
CA GLU A 15 8.94 17.56 15.61
C GLU A 15 8.08 16.70 14.68
N LEU A 16 8.22 15.36 14.78
CA LEU A 16 7.45 14.36 14.07
C LEU A 16 6.28 13.82 14.93
N GLU A 17 5.49 14.73 15.49
CA GLU A 17 4.41 14.41 16.43
C GLU A 17 3.25 13.56 15.86
N ARG A 18 3.27 13.25 14.55
CA ARG A 18 2.29 12.38 13.89
C ARG A 18 2.92 11.12 13.28
N VAL A 19 4.23 10.93 13.42
CA VAL A 19 4.98 9.82 12.83
C VAL A 19 5.39 8.86 13.93
N LEU A 20 4.83 7.66 13.92
CA LEU A 20 5.11 6.59 14.90
C LEU A 20 6.48 5.95 14.66
N GLY A 21 6.82 5.74 13.40
CA GLY A 21 8.09 5.21 12.95
C GLY A 21 8.35 5.66 11.53
N ALA A 22 9.58 5.50 11.06
CA ALA A 22 9.93 5.68 9.67
C ALA A 22 11.10 4.79 9.29
N THR A 23 11.13 4.44 8.01
CA THR A 23 12.18 3.64 7.40
C THR A 23 12.86 4.46 6.31
N GLY A 24 14.17 4.69 6.48
CA GLY A 24 15.03 5.23 5.45
C GLY A 24 15.78 4.11 4.74
N PHE A 25 16.01 4.23 3.44
CA PHE A 25 16.82 3.27 2.71
C PHE A 25 17.66 3.91 1.62
N THR A 26 18.81 3.32 1.37
CA THR A 26 19.69 3.65 0.24
C THR A 26 19.56 2.59 -0.83
N VAL A 27 19.36 3.01 -2.09
CA VAL A 27 19.25 2.10 -3.23
C VAL A 27 20.33 2.36 -4.28
N ASP A 28 20.81 1.29 -4.89
CA ASP A 28 21.54 1.36 -6.13
C ASP A 28 20.58 1.71 -7.27
N THR A 29 20.67 2.91 -7.78
CA THR A 29 19.76 3.44 -8.82
C THR A 29 19.86 2.72 -10.17
N LEU A 30 20.92 1.95 -10.41
CA LEU A 30 21.08 1.18 -11.64
C LEU A 30 20.38 -0.19 -11.56
N THR A 31 20.37 -0.79 -10.38
CA THR A 31 19.87 -2.16 -10.18
C THR A 31 18.56 -2.22 -9.39
N GLY A 32 18.18 -1.12 -8.72
CA GLY A 32 17.04 -1.10 -7.78
C GLY A 32 17.31 -1.86 -6.48
N ARG A 33 18.54 -2.31 -6.23
CA ARG A 33 18.88 -3.06 -5.03
C ARG A 33 18.96 -2.15 -3.82
N ILE A 34 18.28 -2.51 -2.73
CA ILE A 34 18.45 -1.86 -1.43
C ILE A 34 19.83 -2.23 -0.89
N LEU A 35 20.65 -1.23 -0.59
CA LEU A 35 22.01 -1.38 -0.06
C LEU A 35 22.02 -1.33 1.44
N GLU A 36 21.21 -0.46 2.02
CA GLU A 36 21.06 -0.22 3.45
C GLU A 36 19.63 0.23 3.74
N SER A 37 19.10 -0.13 4.89
CA SER A 37 17.80 0.34 5.35
C SER A 37 17.79 0.44 6.87
N ASP A 38 17.34 1.59 7.38
CA ASP A 38 17.25 1.88 8.82
C ASP A 38 15.81 2.12 9.24
N ILE A 39 15.45 1.59 10.39
CA ILE A 39 14.13 1.81 10.99
C ILE A 39 14.29 2.55 12.30
N PHE A 40 13.57 3.67 12.49
CA PHE A 40 13.42 4.27 13.81
C PHE A 40 11.96 4.24 14.27
N PHE A 41 11.77 4.11 15.57
CA PHE A 41 10.50 4.31 16.27
C PHE A 41 10.57 5.58 17.10
N ASN A 42 9.55 6.43 16.99
CA ASN A 42 9.54 7.70 17.70
C ASN A 42 9.25 7.48 19.20
N ALA A 43 10.24 7.73 20.02
CA ALA A 43 10.22 7.49 21.47
C ALA A 43 9.24 8.40 22.23
N ILE A 44 8.72 9.48 21.62
CA ILE A 44 7.73 10.36 22.26
C ILE A 44 6.38 9.66 22.47
N PHE A 45 6.09 8.59 21.70
CA PHE A 45 4.82 7.87 21.80
C PHE A 45 4.84 6.81 22.91
N PRO A 46 3.70 6.56 23.54
CA PRO A 46 3.57 5.49 24.53
C PRO A 46 3.45 4.13 23.81
N TRP A 47 4.50 3.32 23.88
CA TRP A 47 4.58 2.01 23.24
C TRP A 47 4.13 0.86 24.13
N SER A 48 3.70 -0.25 23.52
CA SER A 48 3.34 -1.51 24.17
C SER A 48 3.70 -2.70 23.30
N VAL A 49 4.07 -3.82 23.95
CA VAL A 49 4.24 -5.15 23.37
C VAL A 49 3.26 -6.16 23.98
N ALA A 50 2.20 -5.69 24.64
CA ALA A 50 1.20 -6.56 25.27
C ALA A 50 0.49 -7.42 24.23
N GLN A 51 0.30 -8.71 24.52
CA GLN A 51 -0.30 -9.67 23.58
C GLN A 51 -1.72 -9.30 23.14
N SER A 52 -2.52 -8.69 24.01
CA SER A 52 -3.89 -8.26 23.72
C SER A 52 -4.03 -6.76 23.41
N GLY A 53 -2.90 -6.06 23.20
CA GLY A 53 -2.87 -4.61 23.11
C GLY A 53 -2.95 -3.94 24.47
N ALA A 54 -2.73 -2.63 24.52
CA ALA A 54 -2.81 -1.83 25.74
C ALA A 54 -3.49 -0.49 25.45
N ALA A 55 -4.54 -0.19 26.20
CA ALA A 55 -5.26 1.07 26.05
C ALA A 55 -4.33 2.28 26.24
N GLY A 56 -4.46 3.28 25.38
CA GLY A 56 -3.62 4.48 25.39
C GLY A 56 -2.18 4.28 24.93
N ARG A 57 -1.82 3.12 24.38
CA ARG A 57 -0.47 2.82 23.87
C ARG A 57 -0.53 2.30 22.46
N PHE A 58 0.41 2.70 21.62
CA PHE A 58 0.60 2.14 20.30
C PHE A 58 1.29 0.78 20.37
N ASP A 59 0.92 -0.09 19.46
CA ASP A 59 1.50 -1.42 19.39
C ASP A 59 2.80 -1.41 18.61
N LEU A 60 3.90 -1.71 19.29
CA LEU A 60 5.23 -1.71 18.67
C LEU A 60 5.36 -2.77 17.57
N GLU A 61 4.79 -3.96 17.79
CA GLU A 61 4.87 -5.05 16.80
C GLU A 61 4.11 -4.69 15.51
N SER A 62 2.93 -4.10 15.62
CA SER A 62 2.16 -3.64 14.45
C SER A 62 2.93 -2.58 13.65
N THR A 63 3.53 -1.60 14.34
CA THR A 63 4.34 -0.58 13.68
C THR A 63 5.61 -1.20 13.08
N ALA A 64 6.27 -2.11 13.79
CA ALA A 64 7.44 -2.79 13.27
C ALA A 64 7.14 -3.62 12.00
N VAL A 65 5.99 -4.29 11.92
CA VAL A 65 5.59 -5.01 10.70
C VAL A 65 5.42 -4.05 9.52
N HIS A 66 4.85 -2.86 9.73
CA HIS A 66 4.74 -1.81 8.72
C HIS A 66 6.12 -1.33 8.27
N GLU A 67 6.98 -0.93 9.20
CA GLU A 67 8.32 -0.42 8.89
C GLU A 67 9.21 -1.49 8.21
N ILE A 68 9.08 -2.76 8.62
CA ILE A 68 9.75 -3.88 7.93
C ILE A 68 9.24 -4.04 6.50
N GLY A 69 7.97 -3.73 6.23
CA GLY A 69 7.46 -3.66 4.86
C GLY A 69 8.26 -2.67 4.01
N HIS A 70 8.48 -1.45 4.50
CA HIS A 70 9.35 -0.46 3.83
C HIS A 70 10.80 -0.93 3.73
N PHE A 71 11.32 -1.51 4.80
CA PHE A 71 12.68 -2.06 4.84
C PHE A 71 12.96 -3.05 3.73
N ILE A 72 11.98 -3.85 3.32
CA ILE A 72 12.09 -4.78 2.20
C ILE A 72 11.66 -4.21 0.84
N GLY A 73 11.30 -2.93 0.77
CA GLY A 73 11.00 -2.21 -0.47
C GLY A 73 9.52 -2.05 -0.81
N LEU A 74 8.60 -2.34 0.11
CA LEU A 74 7.18 -2.01 -0.10
C LEU A 74 6.94 -0.51 0.07
N GLY A 75 6.19 0.08 -0.84
CA GLY A 75 5.58 1.38 -0.65
C GLY A 75 4.29 1.32 0.17
N HIS A 76 3.66 2.46 0.42
CA HIS A 76 2.35 2.49 1.04
C HIS A 76 1.26 1.90 0.14
N SER A 77 0.29 1.25 0.76
CA SER A 77 -0.94 0.75 0.13
C SER A 77 -2.11 1.67 0.46
N ALA A 78 -2.96 1.98 -0.52
CA ALA A 78 -4.15 2.78 -0.31
C ALA A 78 -5.40 1.95 0.08
N ILE A 79 -5.23 0.66 0.41
CA ILE A 79 -6.37 -0.18 0.82
C ILE A 79 -6.76 0.11 2.27
N GLY A 80 -7.44 1.21 2.46
CA GLY A 80 -7.96 1.68 3.74
C GLY A 80 -9.01 2.76 3.54
N GLU A 81 -9.83 2.96 4.57
CA GLU A 81 -10.87 3.96 4.61
C GLU A 81 -10.64 4.87 5.81
N THR A 82 -10.76 6.15 5.61
CA THR A 82 -10.60 7.14 6.68
C THR A 82 -11.77 8.11 6.74
N GLU A 83 -11.93 8.73 7.90
CA GLU A 83 -12.81 9.89 8.06
C GLU A 83 -12.00 11.07 8.60
N LEU A 84 -12.35 12.26 8.17
CA LEU A 84 -11.76 13.50 8.67
C LEU A 84 -12.29 13.80 10.08
N VAL A 85 -11.39 13.95 11.05
CA VAL A 85 -11.73 14.31 12.44
C VAL A 85 -10.86 15.50 12.87
N GLY A 86 -11.45 16.67 12.93
CA GLY A 86 -10.70 17.91 13.17
C GLY A 86 -9.74 18.21 12.04
N THR A 87 -8.44 18.26 12.35
CA THR A 87 -7.35 18.51 11.39
C THR A 87 -6.63 17.22 10.97
N GLY A 88 -7.13 16.06 11.37
CA GLY A 88 -6.50 14.77 11.07
C GLY A 88 -7.46 13.77 10.47
N ARG A 89 -6.96 12.57 10.22
CA ARG A 89 -7.74 11.43 9.72
C ARG A 89 -7.81 10.35 10.78
N ARG A 90 -8.92 9.63 10.82
CA ARG A 90 -9.12 8.44 11.64
C ARG A 90 -9.41 7.26 10.72
N VAL A 91 -8.67 6.18 10.87
CA VAL A 91 -8.91 4.94 10.15
C VAL A 91 -10.22 4.32 10.63
N THR A 92 -11.11 4.04 9.70
CA THR A 92 -12.39 3.33 9.95
C THR A 92 -12.29 1.87 9.55
N ALA A 93 -11.52 1.58 8.49
CA ALA A 93 -11.18 0.23 8.05
C ALA A 93 -9.84 0.24 7.33
N LYS A 94 -9.09 -0.87 7.37
CA LYS A 94 -7.94 -1.08 6.50
C LYS A 94 -7.69 -2.56 6.25
N GLN A 95 -7.21 -2.89 5.05
CA GLN A 95 -6.93 -4.24 4.62
C GLN A 95 -5.51 -4.41 4.05
N ALA A 96 -4.63 -3.46 4.40
CA ALA A 96 -3.20 -3.55 4.19
C ALA A 96 -2.49 -3.06 5.47
N VAL A 97 -1.43 -3.74 5.89
CA VAL A 97 -0.55 -3.25 6.95
C VAL A 97 0.18 -2.01 6.46
N MET A 98 0.52 -1.98 5.17
CA MET A 98 1.20 -0.84 4.53
C MET A 98 0.32 0.39 4.30
N PHE A 99 -0.92 0.45 4.81
CA PHE A 99 -1.70 1.68 4.81
C PHE A 99 -1.06 2.71 5.76
N PRO A 100 -0.81 3.96 5.33
CA PRO A 100 0.08 4.90 6.04
C PRO A 100 -0.43 5.38 7.39
N ILE A 101 -1.74 5.22 7.69
CA ILE A 101 -2.33 5.70 8.93
C ILE A 101 -2.58 4.52 9.86
N ALA A 102 -1.98 4.59 11.05
CA ALA A 102 -2.13 3.56 12.07
C ALA A 102 -3.54 3.56 12.69
N PHE A 103 -4.00 2.41 13.15
CA PHE A 103 -5.16 2.33 14.02
C PHE A 103 -4.92 3.07 15.35
N PRO A 104 -6.01 3.51 16.03
CA PRO A 104 -5.90 4.07 17.37
C PRO A 104 -5.19 3.14 18.35
N THR A 105 -4.67 3.73 19.43
CA THR A 105 -4.01 3.01 20.53
C THR A 105 -4.80 1.79 21.02
N GLY A 106 -4.09 0.72 21.36
CA GLY A 106 -4.66 -0.55 21.82
C GLY A 106 -4.99 -1.55 20.72
N ASN A 107 -4.94 -1.15 19.44
CA ASN A 107 -5.18 -2.06 18.31
C ASN A 107 -3.90 -2.86 17.99
N ILE A 108 -4.06 -4.15 17.65
CA ILE A 108 -2.97 -5.08 17.31
C ILE A 108 -3.23 -5.82 15.98
N SER A 109 -4.21 -5.38 15.19
CA SER A 109 -4.63 -6.11 13.98
C SER A 109 -3.58 -6.12 12.87
N ASP A 110 -2.62 -5.18 12.93
CA ASP A 110 -1.54 -5.03 11.94
C ASP A 110 -0.30 -5.88 12.24
N ARG A 111 -0.34 -6.69 13.28
CA ARG A 111 0.65 -7.77 13.49
C ARG A 111 0.57 -8.87 12.44
N VAL A 112 -0.54 -8.96 11.71
CA VAL A 112 -0.80 -10.01 10.72
C VAL A 112 -0.89 -9.39 9.34
N LEU A 113 -0.01 -9.83 8.43
CA LEU A 113 -0.01 -9.42 7.03
C LEU A 113 -1.37 -9.69 6.37
N LYS A 114 -1.81 -8.76 5.56
CA LYS A 114 -3.03 -8.87 4.77
C LYS A 114 -2.70 -9.36 3.34
N PRO A 115 -3.70 -9.74 2.54
CA PRO A 115 -3.48 -10.22 1.18
C PRO A 115 -2.65 -9.29 0.29
N ASP A 116 -2.83 -7.98 0.43
CA ASP A 116 -2.10 -6.96 -0.32
C ASP A 116 -0.61 -6.94 0.05
N ASP A 117 -0.28 -6.91 1.33
CA ASP A 117 1.10 -6.93 1.83
C ASP A 117 1.83 -8.21 1.37
N ILE A 118 1.13 -9.35 1.43
CA ILE A 118 1.66 -10.64 0.98
C ILE A 118 1.90 -10.64 -0.54
N ALA A 119 0.98 -10.07 -1.31
CA ALA A 119 1.11 -9.96 -2.75
C ALA A 119 2.31 -9.09 -3.13
N GLY A 120 2.42 -7.88 -2.56
CA GLY A 120 3.53 -6.96 -2.79
C GLY A 120 4.90 -7.56 -2.41
N ALA A 121 5.02 -8.10 -1.19
CA ALA A 121 6.26 -8.73 -0.74
C ALA A 121 6.66 -9.93 -1.61
N SER A 122 5.67 -10.71 -2.06
CA SER A 122 5.93 -11.87 -2.93
C SER A 122 6.23 -11.48 -4.39
N ASP A 123 5.81 -10.31 -4.83
CA ASP A 123 6.16 -9.79 -6.16
C ASP A 123 7.63 -9.35 -6.20
N ILE A 124 8.11 -8.71 -5.12
CA ILE A 124 9.52 -8.31 -4.98
C ILE A 124 10.42 -9.52 -4.73
N TYR A 125 9.99 -10.45 -3.86
CA TYR A 125 10.75 -11.63 -3.45
C TYR A 125 9.96 -12.91 -3.75
N PRO A 126 9.83 -13.31 -5.02
CA PRO A 126 8.99 -14.42 -5.41
C PRO A 126 9.53 -15.76 -4.86
N GLY A 127 8.74 -16.42 -4.04
CA GLY A 127 8.96 -17.82 -3.70
C GLY A 127 8.78 -18.73 -4.92
N GLY A 128 9.32 -19.96 -4.86
CA GLY A 128 9.43 -20.85 -6.03
C GLY A 128 8.14 -21.16 -6.81
N ASP A 129 6.97 -20.95 -6.20
CA ASP A 129 5.66 -21.20 -6.83
C ASP A 129 4.82 -19.93 -7.03
N PHE A 130 5.26 -18.76 -6.58
CA PHE A 130 4.47 -17.54 -6.62
C PHE A 130 3.96 -17.22 -8.03
N SER A 131 4.85 -17.05 -9.00
CA SER A 131 4.49 -16.73 -10.39
C SER A 131 3.72 -17.83 -11.11
N ARG A 132 3.78 -19.08 -10.62
CA ARG A 132 3.02 -20.22 -11.18
C ARG A 132 1.66 -20.42 -10.54
N SER A 133 1.49 -20.00 -9.28
CA SER A 133 0.26 -20.19 -8.51
C SER A 133 -0.68 -18.99 -8.54
N THR A 134 -0.14 -17.80 -8.75
CA THR A 134 -0.86 -16.54 -8.85
C THR A 134 -0.93 -16.04 -10.31
N GLY A 135 -1.65 -14.96 -10.53
CA GLY A 135 -1.66 -14.24 -11.79
C GLY A 135 -1.68 -12.74 -11.57
N SER A 136 -1.88 -11.97 -12.63
CA SER A 136 -1.95 -10.51 -12.58
C SER A 136 -3.08 -9.95 -13.42
N ILE A 137 -3.47 -8.72 -13.13
CA ILE A 137 -4.31 -7.87 -13.96
C ILE A 137 -3.47 -6.68 -14.38
N SER A 138 -3.45 -6.40 -15.69
CA SER A 138 -2.83 -5.19 -16.22
C SER A 138 -3.84 -4.41 -17.06
N GLY A 139 -3.66 -3.09 -17.13
CA GLY A 139 -4.59 -2.24 -17.86
C GLY A 139 -4.24 -0.78 -17.82
N ARG A 140 -5.25 0.04 -18.14
CA ARG A 140 -5.15 1.50 -18.12
C ARG A 140 -6.40 2.12 -17.53
N VAL A 141 -6.20 3.26 -16.85
CA VAL A 141 -7.28 4.13 -16.40
C VAL A 141 -7.24 5.42 -17.22
N LEU A 142 -8.36 5.77 -17.81
CA LEU A 142 -8.49 6.93 -18.68
C LEU A 142 -9.55 7.90 -18.14
N LEU A 143 -9.29 9.21 -18.28
CA LEU A 143 -10.26 10.29 -18.08
C LEU A 143 -10.35 11.09 -19.36
N ALA A 144 -11.53 11.10 -19.99
CA ALA A 144 -11.75 11.73 -21.29
C ALA A 144 -10.72 11.27 -22.36
N GLY A 145 -10.41 9.97 -22.38
CA GLY A 145 -9.48 9.36 -23.33
C GLY A 145 -7.99 9.60 -23.05
N ARG A 146 -7.65 10.28 -21.96
CA ARG A 146 -6.25 10.50 -21.51
C ARG A 146 -5.94 9.60 -20.33
N GLY A 147 -4.74 9.02 -20.30
CA GLY A 147 -4.25 8.30 -19.13
C GLY A 147 -4.14 9.25 -17.92
N ILE A 148 -4.42 8.73 -16.74
CA ILE A 148 -4.29 9.47 -15.47
C ILE A 148 -3.28 8.79 -14.56
N PHE A 149 -2.47 9.61 -13.86
CA PHE A 149 -1.48 9.19 -12.89
C PHE A 149 -2.08 9.17 -11.47
N GLY A 150 -1.65 8.22 -10.64
CA GLY A 150 -1.99 8.17 -9.22
C GLY A 150 -3.38 7.62 -8.90
N ALA A 151 -4.15 7.13 -9.88
CA ALA A 151 -5.42 6.49 -9.59
C ALA A 151 -5.20 5.18 -8.83
N HIS A 152 -5.91 5.00 -7.71
CA HIS A 152 -5.90 3.75 -6.95
C HIS A 152 -6.77 2.69 -7.65
N VAL A 153 -6.19 1.54 -7.94
CA VAL A 153 -6.85 0.42 -8.61
C VAL A 153 -6.86 -0.79 -7.69
N THR A 154 -8.02 -1.34 -7.42
CA THR A 154 -8.18 -2.53 -6.57
C THR A 154 -8.77 -3.69 -7.37
N ALA A 155 -8.30 -4.90 -7.06
CA ALA A 155 -8.83 -6.16 -7.55
C ALA A 155 -9.40 -6.98 -6.39
N PHE A 156 -10.73 -7.16 -6.38
CA PHE A 156 -11.46 -7.93 -5.37
C PHE A 156 -11.79 -9.31 -5.91
N SER A 157 -11.29 -10.36 -5.25
CA SER A 157 -11.60 -11.75 -5.60
C SER A 157 -13.01 -12.15 -5.17
N LEU A 158 -13.82 -12.64 -6.12
CA LEU A 158 -15.14 -13.16 -5.80
C LEU A 158 -15.13 -14.49 -5.05
N ALA A 159 -14.01 -15.23 -5.12
CA ALA A 159 -13.90 -16.54 -4.48
C ALA A 159 -13.56 -16.43 -2.98
N SER A 160 -12.62 -15.55 -2.62
CA SER A 160 -12.07 -15.45 -1.26
C SER A 160 -12.41 -14.17 -0.52
N GLY A 161 -12.86 -13.13 -1.25
CA GLY A 161 -13.03 -11.79 -0.69
C GLY A 161 -11.73 -11.01 -0.48
N ARG A 162 -10.60 -11.55 -0.95
CA ARG A 162 -9.30 -10.85 -0.85
C ARG A 162 -9.27 -9.64 -1.78
N ILE A 163 -8.62 -8.57 -1.31
CA ILE A 163 -8.36 -7.37 -2.09
C ILE A 163 -6.84 -7.21 -2.22
N VAL A 164 -6.39 -6.87 -3.42
CA VAL A 164 -5.02 -6.43 -3.72
C VAL A 164 -5.12 -5.18 -4.57
N GLY A 165 -4.28 -4.18 -4.28
CA GLY A 165 -4.31 -2.89 -4.94
C GLY A 165 -3.01 -2.52 -5.62
N GLY A 166 -3.04 -1.38 -6.27
CA GLY A 166 -1.92 -0.73 -6.92
C GLY A 166 -2.35 0.61 -7.47
N PHE A 167 -1.43 1.27 -8.16
CA PHE A 167 -1.67 2.59 -8.71
C PHE A 167 -1.40 2.63 -10.21
N THR A 168 -1.98 3.61 -10.89
CA THR A 168 -1.47 4.00 -12.20
C THR A 168 -0.19 4.80 -11.99
N LEU A 169 0.91 4.38 -12.62
CA LEU A 169 2.25 4.88 -12.35
C LEU A 169 2.88 5.66 -13.51
N ASP A 170 2.12 5.96 -14.56
CA ASP A 170 2.59 6.77 -15.67
C ASP A 170 1.49 7.64 -16.28
N GLY A 171 1.88 8.60 -17.14
CA GLY A 171 0.95 9.48 -17.84
C GLY A 171 0.04 8.81 -18.88
N GLU A 172 0.24 7.52 -19.16
CA GLU A 172 -0.65 6.71 -19.99
C GLU A 172 -1.70 5.95 -19.16
N GLY A 173 -1.66 6.14 -17.82
CA GLY A 173 -2.59 5.54 -16.87
C GLY A 173 -2.43 4.04 -16.70
N ARG A 174 -1.24 3.48 -16.97
CA ARG A 174 -1.00 2.05 -16.88
C ARG A 174 -0.92 1.60 -15.42
N PHE A 175 -1.46 0.41 -15.16
CA PHE A 175 -1.36 -0.28 -13.88
C PHE A 175 -1.08 -1.77 -14.07
N VAL A 176 -0.48 -2.37 -13.05
CA VAL A 176 -0.34 -3.82 -12.90
C VAL A 176 -0.63 -4.19 -11.46
N ILE A 177 -1.52 -5.15 -11.24
CA ILE A 177 -1.78 -5.75 -9.93
C ILE A 177 -1.35 -7.20 -10.00
N ALA A 178 -0.27 -7.55 -9.30
CA ALA A 178 0.29 -8.90 -9.25
C ALA A 178 -0.16 -9.68 -8.00
N GLY A 179 0.19 -10.95 -7.92
CA GLY A 179 -0.09 -11.78 -6.73
C GLY A 179 -1.54 -12.19 -6.54
N LEU A 180 -2.37 -12.01 -7.58
CA LEU A 180 -3.79 -12.35 -7.53
C LEU A 180 -4.01 -13.86 -7.58
N GLU A 181 -4.94 -14.37 -6.80
CA GLU A 181 -5.40 -15.75 -6.97
C GLU A 181 -6.12 -15.94 -8.31
N PRO A 182 -5.99 -17.12 -8.95
CA PRO A 182 -6.72 -17.40 -10.19
C PRO A 182 -8.21 -17.37 -9.97
N GLY A 183 -8.97 -16.76 -10.91
CA GLY A 183 -10.43 -16.69 -10.83
C GLY A 183 -11.00 -15.34 -11.22
N LEU A 184 -12.26 -15.11 -10.90
CA LEU A 184 -12.98 -13.89 -11.27
C LEU A 184 -12.79 -12.79 -10.22
N HIS A 185 -12.47 -11.61 -10.71
CA HIS A 185 -12.25 -10.40 -9.91
C HIS A 185 -13.15 -9.24 -10.36
N VAL A 186 -13.57 -8.45 -9.41
CA VAL A 186 -14.09 -7.10 -9.66
C VAL A 186 -12.90 -6.15 -9.60
N VAL A 187 -12.70 -5.34 -10.63
CA VAL A 187 -11.68 -4.29 -10.64
C VAL A 187 -12.36 -2.94 -10.44
N ARG A 188 -11.90 -2.18 -9.47
CA ARG A 188 -12.40 -0.84 -9.12
C ARG A 188 -11.26 0.16 -9.19
N VAL A 189 -11.58 1.35 -9.64
CA VAL A 189 -10.69 2.51 -9.67
C VAL A 189 -11.32 3.61 -8.85
N GLU A 190 -10.53 4.28 -8.02
CA GLU A 190 -10.97 5.40 -7.20
C GLU A 190 -9.88 6.45 -7.06
N PRO A 191 -10.24 7.73 -6.80
CA PRO A 191 -9.24 8.73 -6.46
C PRO A 191 -8.60 8.42 -5.12
N LEU A 192 -7.36 8.88 -4.93
CA LEU A 192 -6.60 8.71 -3.71
C LEU A 192 -7.03 9.77 -2.68
N ASP A 193 -8.16 9.54 -2.00
CA ASP A 193 -8.77 10.51 -1.07
C ASP A 193 -8.85 10.04 0.41
N ASP A 194 -8.38 8.84 0.71
CA ASP A 194 -8.31 8.28 2.08
C ASP A 194 -6.98 8.49 2.81
N GLY A 195 -6.01 9.12 2.18
CA GLY A 195 -4.70 9.48 2.74
C GLY A 195 -4.19 10.80 2.16
N ASP A 196 -3.13 11.31 2.73
CA ASP A 196 -2.44 12.47 2.18
C ASP A 196 -1.58 12.01 1.00
N ILE A 197 -1.56 12.75 -0.12
CA ILE A 197 -0.90 12.32 -1.38
C ILE A 197 0.59 12.07 -1.16
N ASP A 198 1.25 12.89 -0.37
CA ASP A 198 2.66 12.79 0.00
C ASP A 198 3.01 11.50 0.76
N SER A 199 2.00 10.82 1.30
CA SER A 199 2.18 9.47 1.85
C SER A 199 2.41 8.40 0.78
N PHE A 200 2.04 8.64 -0.49
CA PHE A 200 2.10 7.65 -1.56
C PHE A 200 3.02 8.04 -2.71
N PHE A 201 3.14 9.33 -2.97
CA PHE A 201 3.90 9.89 -4.09
C PHE A 201 4.73 11.08 -3.62
N SER A 202 5.73 11.47 -4.41
CA SER A 202 6.49 12.69 -4.15
C SER A 202 5.61 13.95 -4.26
N ASP A 203 5.96 15.01 -3.53
CA ASP A 203 5.21 16.27 -3.44
C ASP A 203 4.98 16.95 -4.81
N ASP A 204 5.79 16.65 -5.81
CA ASP A 204 5.70 17.16 -7.17
C ASP A 204 4.89 16.28 -8.13
N ALA A 205 4.31 15.19 -7.64
CA ALA A 205 3.52 14.27 -8.46
C ALA A 205 2.16 14.87 -8.81
N ASP A 206 1.83 14.88 -10.10
CA ASP A 206 0.54 15.35 -10.61
C ASP A 206 -0.52 14.25 -10.53
N VAL A 207 -1.03 14.03 -9.32
CA VAL A 207 -2.03 12.98 -9.03
C VAL A 207 -3.43 13.46 -9.38
N GLU A 208 -4.13 12.74 -10.26
CA GLU A 208 -5.50 13.07 -10.64
C GLU A 208 -6.50 12.61 -9.57
N LEU A 209 -7.22 13.56 -8.98
CA LEU A 209 -8.22 13.30 -7.93
C LEU A 209 -9.66 13.63 -8.34
N ASP A 210 -9.85 14.41 -9.42
CA ASP A 210 -11.16 14.92 -9.81
C ASP A 210 -11.91 13.93 -10.72
N PHE A 211 -12.13 12.71 -10.23
CA PHE A 211 -12.94 11.73 -10.92
C PHE A 211 -13.83 10.91 -9.97
N ILE A 212 -14.85 10.29 -10.54
CA ILE A 212 -15.79 9.44 -9.80
C ILE A 212 -15.27 8.00 -9.78
N ALA A 213 -15.23 7.40 -8.61
CA ALA A 213 -14.88 5.99 -8.43
C ALA A 213 -15.72 5.10 -9.38
N THR A 214 -15.05 4.23 -10.12
CA THR A 214 -15.64 3.48 -11.22
C THR A 214 -15.22 2.01 -11.14
N THR A 215 -16.16 1.10 -11.38
CA THR A 215 -15.88 -0.34 -11.49
C THR A 215 -15.75 -0.72 -12.95
N ALA A 216 -14.83 -1.62 -13.30
CA ALA A 216 -14.71 -2.17 -14.63
C ALA A 216 -16.06 -2.74 -15.11
N PRO A 217 -16.41 -2.58 -16.41
CA PRO A 217 -17.74 -2.93 -16.90
C PRO A 217 -18.04 -4.43 -16.87
N SER A 218 -17.03 -5.26 -16.68
CA SER A 218 -17.14 -6.72 -16.60
C SER A 218 -16.17 -7.30 -15.59
N LEU A 219 -16.48 -8.50 -15.12
CA LEU A 219 -15.55 -9.28 -14.29
C LEU A 219 -14.29 -9.63 -15.09
N VAL A 220 -13.14 -9.56 -14.43
CA VAL A 220 -11.83 -9.89 -15.00
C VAL A 220 -11.43 -11.28 -14.54
N SER A 221 -11.11 -12.16 -15.48
CA SER A 221 -10.64 -13.50 -15.17
C SER A 221 -9.13 -13.53 -15.09
N VAL A 222 -8.59 -13.84 -13.93
CA VAL A 222 -7.14 -13.99 -13.69
C VAL A 222 -6.74 -15.43 -13.99
N PRO A 223 -5.87 -15.67 -14.99
CA PRO A 223 -5.36 -17.01 -15.26
C PRO A 223 -4.26 -17.38 -14.25
N ARG A 224 -4.11 -18.66 -13.97
CA ARG A 224 -2.99 -19.18 -13.18
C ARG A 224 -1.67 -19.01 -13.95
N GLY A 225 -0.68 -18.37 -13.34
CA GLY A 225 0.64 -18.17 -13.94
C GLY A 225 0.66 -17.22 -15.14
N GLY A 226 -0.34 -16.33 -15.26
CA GLY A 226 -0.43 -15.40 -16.39
C GLY A 226 -1.10 -14.08 -16.03
N SER A 227 -1.27 -13.22 -17.06
CA SER A 227 -1.95 -11.93 -16.92
C SER A 227 -3.28 -11.93 -17.69
N SER A 228 -4.30 -11.28 -17.14
CA SER A 228 -5.55 -11.02 -17.85
C SER A 228 -5.40 -10.00 -18.99
N GLY A 229 -4.37 -9.15 -18.96
CA GLY A 229 -4.03 -8.12 -19.97
C GLY A 229 -5.13 -7.10 -20.28
N ASP A 230 -4.72 -5.92 -20.69
CA ASP A 230 -5.49 -4.85 -21.36
C ASP A 230 -6.90 -4.48 -20.83
N VAL A 231 -7.06 -4.44 -19.50
CA VAL A 231 -8.28 -3.91 -18.89
C VAL A 231 -8.26 -2.38 -19.01
N THR A 232 -9.18 -1.83 -19.82
CA THR A 232 -9.33 -0.37 -19.92
C THR A 232 -10.54 0.09 -19.11
N ILE A 233 -10.34 1.04 -18.23
CA ILE A 233 -11.39 1.63 -17.38
C ILE A 233 -11.44 3.13 -17.66
N GLU A 234 -12.55 3.56 -18.26
CA GLU A 234 -12.83 4.98 -18.48
C GLU A 234 -13.57 5.54 -17.28
N VAL A 235 -12.95 6.46 -16.55
CA VAL A 235 -13.56 7.17 -15.43
C VAL A 235 -14.17 8.50 -15.91
N ARG A 236 -14.98 9.14 -15.05
CA ARG A 236 -15.64 10.41 -15.35
C ARG A 236 -15.23 11.44 -14.33
N ALA A 237 -15.06 12.70 -14.75
CA ALA A 237 -14.86 13.80 -13.84
C ALA A 237 -16.03 13.92 -12.84
N ARG A 238 -15.72 14.43 -11.65
CA ARG A 238 -16.70 14.80 -10.63
C ARG A 238 -17.55 15.98 -11.04
#